data_6ebceaaf1dbfa4a75ebd96f470304727
#
_entry.id   6ebceaaf1dbfa4a75ebd96f470304727
#
_cell.length_a   1.000
_cell.length_b   1.000
_cell.length_c   1.000
_cell.angle_alpha   90.00
_cell.angle_beta   90.00
_cell.angle_gamma   90.00
#
_symmetry.space_group_name_H-M   'P 1'
#
loop_
_entity.id
_entity.type
_entity.pdbx_description
1 polymer ?
#
loop_
_entity_poly.entity_id
_entity_poly.type
_entity_poly.pdbx_seq_one_letter_code
_entity_poly.pdbx_strand_id
1 'polypeptide(L)'
;MTLALCFSRSGLLNRRINHLANQVLRLHLAFSSSASPSPSDPSSSSAAAGPQTTIREGKAEIFLDESNSVFYNKAQVNNRDISIAVLRSFILKRHEEYATRSRKAGTKDTTLSEHAKYKEPKVLEALAASGLRAIRYAVEVDGIGEVTAVDNNEAAVEACKKNIQHNGSLASSKVVPHHADARVYMLTHPKEFDVVDLDPYGSPAAFLDSAVQCVADGGILMCSATDMAVLAGGNAEVCFSKYGSYPLRGKHCHEMALRILLACIESHAIRHKRYIVPIISVHMDFYIRVFVRIFTSASTVKSSPLKLAHVYQCTGCNSFHLQNIGRINSKDERNIAVPNFCPTVPEVCSECGHKFVMGGPIWSAPIHDKKWATSVLSDILALREAYPAYPKISSILTSVSEELLEAPLFVSLHSLCAILKCTNPTMVMLQSAIRNAGYQVSGSHVDPLALKTDAPMSVIWDIMRCWVKLHPVKHRPGNHPGNVILSQEPKLQAKFSKVLVASVTRKSPRFMPNPEKYWGPGTKAGRHPKTFQMNNRN
;
A
#
# COMPACT_ATOMS: atom_id res chain seq x y z
N MET A 1 0.13 59.50 -10.75
CA MET A 1 -0.59 58.81 -11.83
C MET A 1 -0.18 57.32 -11.81
N THR A 2 -0.90 56.47 -11.08
CA THR A 2 -0.88 55.01 -11.25
C THR A 2 -1.76 54.36 -10.16
N LEU A 3 -3.08 54.44 -10.30
CA LEU A 3 -4.05 53.77 -9.44
C LEU A 3 -5.39 53.70 -10.19
N ALA A 4 -5.44 52.86 -11.24
CA ALA A 4 -6.69 52.56 -11.93
C ALA A 4 -6.52 51.36 -12.88
N LEU A 5 -6.28 50.15 -12.37
CA LEU A 5 -6.39 48.90 -13.15
C LEU A 5 -6.51 47.65 -12.24
N CYS A 6 -7.41 47.69 -11.26
CA CYS A 6 -7.70 46.50 -10.38
C CYS A 6 -9.20 46.22 -10.15
N PHE A 7 -10.12 46.71 -10.99
CA PHE A 7 -11.56 46.56 -10.75
C PHE A 7 -12.34 45.88 -11.91
N SER A 8 -11.75 44.97 -12.66
CA SER A 8 -12.53 44.27 -13.71
C SER A 8 -12.49 42.71 -13.68
N ARG A 9 -11.94 42.08 -12.62
CA ARG A 9 -11.96 40.63 -12.49
C ARG A 9 -12.89 40.05 -11.42
N SER A 10 -13.56 40.88 -10.61
CA SER A 10 -14.48 40.41 -9.56
C SER A 10 -15.86 39.99 -10.06
N GLY A 11 -16.30 40.47 -11.22
CA GLY A 11 -17.63 40.16 -11.76
C GLY A 11 -17.82 38.74 -12.32
N LEU A 12 -16.76 38.13 -12.82
CA LEU A 12 -16.82 36.75 -13.38
C LEU A 12 -16.69 35.67 -12.31
N LEU A 13 -16.00 35.93 -11.21
CA LEU A 13 -15.85 34.98 -10.10
C LEU A 13 -17.16 34.85 -9.32
N ASN A 14 -17.88 35.96 -9.07
CA ASN A 14 -19.18 35.91 -8.38
C ASN A 14 -20.29 35.22 -9.20
N ARG A 15 -20.26 35.26 -10.53
CA ARG A 15 -21.23 34.54 -11.36
C ARG A 15 -21.01 33.02 -11.34
N ARG A 16 -19.77 32.53 -11.23
CA ARG A 16 -19.45 31.09 -11.10
C ARG A 16 -19.78 30.57 -9.71
N ILE A 17 -19.57 31.33 -8.65
CA ILE A 17 -19.91 30.93 -7.27
C ILE A 17 -21.42 30.82 -7.12
N ASN A 18 -22.20 31.79 -7.66
CA ASN A 18 -23.66 31.71 -7.60
C ASN A 18 -24.26 30.59 -8.47
N HIS A 19 -23.58 30.20 -9.57
CA HIS A 19 -24.05 29.05 -10.38
C HIS A 19 -23.80 27.71 -9.68
N LEU A 20 -22.66 27.54 -8.98
CA LEU A 20 -22.38 26.36 -8.16
C LEU A 20 -23.30 26.27 -6.94
N ALA A 21 -23.57 27.37 -6.25
CA ALA A 21 -24.50 27.42 -5.13
C ALA A 21 -25.93 27.02 -5.53
N ASN A 22 -26.40 27.47 -6.70
CA ASN A 22 -27.72 27.10 -7.23
C ASN A 22 -27.80 25.65 -7.72
N GLN A 23 -26.69 25.04 -8.16
CA GLN A 23 -26.65 23.61 -8.49
C GLN A 23 -26.71 22.74 -7.23
N VAL A 24 -26.03 23.13 -6.15
CA VAL A 24 -26.07 22.43 -4.86
C VAL A 24 -27.46 22.55 -4.22
N LEU A 25 -28.11 23.72 -4.31
CA LEU A 25 -29.48 23.92 -3.79
C LEU A 25 -30.52 23.11 -4.57
N ARG A 26 -30.36 22.94 -5.89
CA ARG A 26 -31.26 22.11 -6.70
C ARG A 26 -31.10 20.61 -6.43
N LEU A 27 -29.91 20.16 -6.02
CA LEU A 27 -29.68 18.78 -5.58
C LEU A 27 -30.29 18.51 -4.19
N HIS A 28 -30.35 19.50 -3.29
CA HIS A 28 -31.01 19.35 -1.99
C HIS A 28 -32.55 19.39 -2.07
N LEU A 29 -33.13 20.13 -3.02
CA LEU A 29 -34.58 20.22 -3.21
C LEU A 29 -35.17 19.02 -3.96
N ALA A 30 -34.36 18.23 -4.66
CA ALA A 30 -34.80 17.01 -5.34
C ALA A 30 -34.93 15.78 -4.40
N PHE A 31 -34.48 15.90 -3.14
CA PHE A 31 -34.61 14.84 -2.13
C PHE A 31 -35.71 15.07 -1.09
N SER A 32 -36.52 16.14 -1.20
CA SER A 32 -37.50 16.53 -0.17
C SER A 32 -38.95 16.48 -0.61
N SER A 33 -39.27 15.80 -1.71
CA SER A 33 -40.68 15.61 -2.13
C SER A 33 -40.98 14.15 -2.37
N SER A 34 -41.33 13.44 -1.31
CA SER A 34 -42.18 12.24 -1.40
C SER A 34 -43.22 12.27 -0.30
N ALA A 35 -44.46 12.20 -0.76
CA ALA A 35 -45.69 12.36 -0.05
C ALA A 35 -45.89 11.34 1.07
N SER A 36 -46.63 11.76 2.12
CA SER A 36 -47.19 10.95 3.18
C SER A 36 -48.23 9.96 2.62
N PRO A 37 -48.21 8.68 3.02
CA PRO A 37 -49.34 7.78 2.79
C PRO A 37 -50.34 7.83 3.96
N SER A 38 -51.64 7.84 3.62
CA SER A 38 -52.77 7.62 4.49
C SER A 38 -52.81 6.18 5.04
N PRO A 39 -53.43 5.94 6.22
CA PRO A 39 -53.44 4.62 6.86
C PRO A 39 -54.47 3.71 6.19
N SER A 40 -54.05 2.51 5.81
CA SER A 40 -54.94 1.40 5.47
C SER A 40 -54.55 0.15 6.27
N ASP A 41 -55.55 -0.59 6.68
CA ASP A 41 -55.63 -1.67 7.64
C ASP A 41 -54.62 -2.83 7.53
N PRO A 42 -54.34 -3.56 8.64
CA PRO A 42 -53.43 -4.67 8.67
C PRO A 42 -54.08 -5.96 8.19
N SER A 43 -53.79 -6.40 6.97
CA SER A 43 -54.05 -7.79 6.59
C SER A 43 -52.71 -8.53 6.47
N SER A 44 -52.58 -9.52 7.34
CA SER A 44 -51.52 -10.51 7.41
C SER A 44 -51.27 -11.17 6.04
N SER A 45 -50.07 -10.97 5.51
CA SER A 45 -49.50 -11.92 4.55
C SER A 45 -48.04 -12.19 4.95
N SER A 46 -47.80 -13.38 5.49
CA SER A 46 -46.47 -13.95 5.63
C SER A 46 -45.91 -14.18 4.22
N ALA A 47 -45.21 -13.19 3.71
CA ALA A 47 -44.39 -13.37 2.51
C ALA A 47 -43.23 -14.29 2.89
N ALA A 48 -43.22 -15.52 2.38
CA ALA A 48 -42.08 -16.42 2.43
C ALA A 48 -40.89 -15.68 1.86
N ALA A 49 -39.86 -15.45 2.68
CA ALA A 49 -38.60 -14.87 2.24
C ALA A 49 -38.03 -15.79 1.16
N GLY A 50 -37.87 -15.26 -0.06
CA GLY A 50 -37.21 -15.96 -1.15
C GLY A 50 -35.82 -16.43 -0.72
N PRO A 51 -35.19 -17.37 -1.42
CA PRO A 51 -33.89 -17.91 -1.04
C PRO A 51 -32.87 -16.77 -0.95
N GLN A 52 -32.40 -16.46 0.27
CA GLN A 52 -31.36 -15.46 0.50
C GLN A 52 -30.08 -15.95 -0.16
N THR A 53 -29.55 -15.19 -1.11
CA THR A 53 -28.29 -15.48 -1.77
C THR A 53 -27.14 -15.23 -0.80
N THR A 54 -26.23 -16.20 -0.65
CA THR A 54 -25.03 -16.06 0.19
C THR A 54 -23.76 -16.04 -0.64
N ILE A 55 -22.70 -15.43 -0.10
CA ILE A 55 -21.33 -15.52 -0.63
C ILE A 55 -20.47 -16.19 0.42
N ARG A 56 -19.75 -17.24 0.01
CA ARG A 56 -18.72 -17.89 0.82
C ARG A 56 -17.33 -17.45 0.39
N GLU A 57 -16.51 -17.02 1.37
CA GLU A 57 -15.11 -16.70 1.17
C GLU A 57 -14.27 -17.28 2.33
N GLY A 58 -13.33 -18.17 2.01
CA GLY A 58 -12.64 -18.95 3.04
C GLY A 58 -13.63 -19.79 3.85
N LYS A 59 -13.59 -19.64 5.19
CA LYS A 59 -14.52 -20.31 6.10
C LYS A 59 -15.76 -19.47 6.43
N ALA A 60 -15.80 -18.20 6.03
CA ALA A 60 -16.92 -17.30 6.33
C ALA A 60 -17.94 -17.26 5.20
N GLU A 61 -19.20 -17.02 5.56
CA GLU A 61 -20.31 -16.86 4.65
C GLU A 61 -21.13 -15.62 5.03
N ILE A 62 -21.51 -14.79 4.06
CA ILE A 62 -22.29 -13.59 4.28
C ILE A 62 -23.51 -13.55 3.39
N PHE A 63 -24.59 -12.96 3.87
CA PHE A 63 -25.79 -12.69 3.08
C PHE A 63 -25.54 -11.56 2.07
N LEU A 64 -26.04 -11.75 0.85
CA LEU A 64 -26.21 -10.70 -0.14
C LEU A 64 -27.63 -10.15 0.00
N ASP A 65 -27.75 -8.85 0.18
CA ASP A 65 -29.02 -8.17 0.12
C ASP A 65 -29.37 -7.86 -1.34
N GLU A 66 -30.61 -8.16 -1.76
CA GLU A 66 -31.13 -7.84 -3.10
C GLU A 66 -31.08 -6.33 -3.40
N SER A 67 -31.12 -5.48 -2.38
CA SER A 67 -30.97 -4.02 -2.49
C SER A 67 -29.53 -3.56 -2.77
N ASN A 68 -28.53 -4.46 -2.87
CA ASN A 68 -27.10 -4.11 -2.97
C ASN A 68 -26.57 -3.23 -1.81
N SER A 69 -27.22 -3.23 -0.65
CA SER A 69 -26.78 -2.48 0.53
C SER A 69 -25.52 -3.08 1.15
N VAL A 70 -25.29 -4.38 0.97
CA VAL A 70 -24.10 -5.07 1.47
C VAL A 70 -22.99 -5.01 0.42
N PHE A 71 -21.93 -4.31 0.75
CA PHE A 71 -20.77 -4.20 -0.13
C PHE A 71 -19.90 -5.48 -0.07
N TYR A 72 -19.81 -6.18 -1.18
CA TYR A 72 -18.80 -7.23 -1.40
C TYR A 72 -18.03 -6.96 -2.69
N ASN A 73 -16.70 -6.92 -2.60
CA ASN A 73 -15.83 -6.82 -3.75
C ASN A 73 -14.96 -8.08 -3.88
N LYS A 74 -15.20 -8.87 -4.93
CA LYS A 74 -14.47 -10.10 -5.20
C LYS A 74 -12.98 -9.85 -5.44
N ALA A 75 -12.59 -8.71 -6.03
CA ALA A 75 -11.18 -8.38 -6.24
C ALA A 75 -10.41 -8.13 -4.94
N GLN A 76 -11.11 -7.88 -3.83
CA GLN A 76 -10.50 -7.70 -2.50
C GLN A 76 -10.20 -9.03 -1.77
N VAL A 77 -10.48 -10.18 -2.36
CA VAL A 77 -10.10 -11.49 -1.78
C VAL A 77 -8.59 -11.57 -1.53
N ASN A 78 -7.77 -11.04 -2.46
CA ASN A 78 -6.31 -10.99 -2.31
C ASN A 78 -5.89 -10.21 -1.05
N ASN A 79 -6.59 -9.07 -0.78
CA ASN A 79 -6.36 -8.23 0.38
C ASN A 79 -6.69 -8.96 1.68
N ARG A 80 -7.84 -9.63 1.74
CA ARG A 80 -8.27 -10.36 2.94
C ARG A 80 -7.36 -11.56 3.20
N ASP A 81 -7.00 -12.31 2.17
CA ASP A 81 -6.13 -13.50 2.30
C ASP A 81 -4.72 -13.15 2.79
N ILE A 82 -4.08 -12.12 2.21
CA ILE A 82 -2.75 -11.70 2.70
C ILE A 82 -2.82 -11.16 4.13
N SER A 83 -3.93 -10.53 4.52
CA SER A 83 -4.14 -10.04 5.88
C SER A 83 -4.24 -11.20 6.88
N ILE A 84 -4.96 -12.27 6.53
CA ILE A 84 -5.07 -13.49 7.33
C ILE A 84 -3.70 -14.15 7.50
N ALA A 85 -2.93 -14.27 6.42
CA ALA A 85 -1.60 -14.87 6.47
C ALA A 85 -0.62 -14.08 7.35
N VAL A 86 -0.63 -12.74 7.22
CA VAL A 86 0.19 -11.87 8.06
C VAL A 86 -0.27 -11.94 9.52
N LEU A 87 -1.59 -11.97 9.77
CA LEU A 87 -2.16 -12.06 11.11
C LEU A 87 -1.76 -13.36 11.80
N ARG A 88 -1.83 -14.51 11.12
CA ARG A 88 -1.35 -15.80 11.65
C ARG A 88 0.11 -15.73 12.07
N SER A 89 0.96 -15.24 11.18
CA SER A 89 2.40 -15.08 11.50
C SER A 89 2.63 -14.10 12.65
N PHE A 90 1.80 -13.04 12.77
CA PHE A 90 1.87 -12.08 13.87
C PHE A 90 1.51 -12.73 15.21
N ILE A 91 0.43 -13.50 15.28
CA ILE A 91 0.00 -14.19 16.49
C ILE A 91 1.09 -15.15 16.99
N LEU A 92 1.65 -15.95 16.09
CA LEU A 92 2.77 -16.86 16.43
C LEU A 92 3.96 -16.06 16.99
N LYS A 93 4.31 -14.96 16.36
CA LYS A 93 5.42 -14.09 16.80
C LYS A 93 5.16 -13.46 18.16
N ARG A 94 3.93 -13.03 18.44
CA ARG A 94 3.54 -12.48 19.76
C ARG A 94 3.68 -13.55 20.86
N HIS A 95 3.29 -14.79 20.57
CA HIS A 95 3.50 -15.91 21.48
C HIS A 95 4.98 -16.14 21.80
N GLU A 96 5.86 -16.15 20.79
CA GLU A 96 7.30 -16.29 20.96
C GLU A 96 7.90 -15.14 21.82
N GLU A 97 7.49 -13.90 21.51
CA GLU A 97 7.93 -12.71 22.24
C GLU A 97 7.51 -12.76 23.71
N TYR A 98 6.27 -13.18 23.98
CA TYR A 98 5.77 -13.36 25.34
C TYR A 98 6.53 -14.46 26.09
N ALA A 99 6.70 -15.63 25.51
CA ALA A 99 7.44 -16.73 26.10
C ALA A 99 8.90 -16.36 26.42
N THR A 100 9.52 -15.56 25.54
CA THR A 100 10.90 -15.08 25.74
C THR A 100 11.00 -14.07 26.89
N ARG A 101 10.01 -13.18 27.02
CA ARG A 101 9.94 -12.21 28.14
C ARG A 101 9.72 -12.91 29.48
N SER A 102 8.81 -13.88 29.54
CA SER A 102 8.51 -14.66 30.74
C SER A 102 9.74 -15.44 31.23
N ARG A 103 10.51 -16.07 30.32
CA ARG A 103 11.77 -16.75 30.68
C ARG A 103 12.82 -15.80 31.26
N LYS A 104 12.97 -14.59 30.71
CA LYS A 104 13.91 -13.57 31.20
C LYS A 104 13.49 -12.97 32.54
N ALA A 105 12.20 -12.86 32.81
CA ALA A 105 11.68 -12.38 34.11
C ALA A 105 11.86 -13.44 35.22
N GLY A 106 11.59 -14.72 34.92
CA GLY A 106 11.73 -15.82 35.89
C GLY A 106 13.15 -16.12 36.35
N THR A 107 14.18 -15.57 35.67
CA THR A 107 15.60 -15.70 36.09
C THR A 107 16.04 -14.62 37.05
N LYS A 108 15.22 -13.60 37.34
CA LYS A 108 15.62 -12.44 38.17
C LYS A 108 14.86 -12.25 39.48
N ASP A 109 13.71 -12.88 39.69
CA ASP A 109 12.94 -12.66 40.92
C ASP A 109 11.99 -13.82 41.20
N THR A 110 12.19 -14.53 42.29
CA THR A 110 11.39 -15.65 42.78
C THR A 110 10.07 -15.22 43.44
N THR A 111 9.74 -13.93 43.43
CA THR A 111 8.57 -13.37 44.14
C THR A 111 7.53 -12.69 43.26
N LEU A 112 7.71 -12.66 41.94
CA LEU A 112 6.68 -12.09 41.06
C LEU A 112 5.69 -13.19 40.61
N SER A 113 4.57 -13.12 41.29
CA SER A 113 3.28 -13.79 41.15
C SER A 113 3.00 -14.52 39.83
N GLU A 114 2.34 -15.67 39.95
CA GLU A 114 1.76 -16.61 39.00
C GLU A 114 0.77 -16.01 37.97
N HIS A 115 0.71 -14.67 37.73
CA HIS A 115 -0.41 -14.05 37.02
C HIS A 115 -0.11 -13.23 35.77
N ALA A 116 1.05 -13.37 35.14
CA ALA A 116 1.15 -12.86 33.77
C ALA A 116 0.64 -13.92 32.78
N LYS A 117 -0.67 -14.25 32.86
CA LYS A 117 -1.31 -15.12 31.89
C LYS A 117 -1.25 -14.49 30.51
N TYR A 118 -0.81 -15.25 29.49
CA TYR A 118 -0.85 -14.79 28.11
C TYR A 118 -2.25 -14.33 27.77
N LYS A 119 -2.38 -13.07 27.35
CA LYS A 119 -3.65 -12.51 26.89
C LYS A 119 -3.72 -12.69 25.38
N GLU A 120 -4.78 -13.32 24.90
CA GLU A 120 -5.02 -13.46 23.48
C GLU A 120 -5.16 -12.06 22.83
N PRO A 121 -4.53 -11.85 21.66
CA PRO A 121 -4.54 -10.56 20.96
C PRO A 121 -5.95 -10.09 20.59
N LYS A 122 -6.18 -8.78 20.79
CA LYS A 122 -7.38 -8.09 20.33
C LYS A 122 -7.17 -7.49 18.94
N VAL A 123 -8.15 -7.66 18.08
CA VAL A 123 -8.17 -7.15 16.70
C VAL A 123 -9.28 -6.12 16.53
N LEU A 124 -8.96 -4.98 15.92
CA LEU A 124 -9.94 -3.98 15.49
C LEU A 124 -10.02 -3.96 13.96
N GLU A 125 -11.18 -4.28 13.40
CA GLU A 125 -11.54 -3.92 12.02
C GLU A 125 -12.28 -2.59 12.06
N ALA A 126 -11.61 -1.50 11.64
CA ALA A 126 -12.11 -0.15 11.86
C ALA A 126 -13.21 0.29 10.89
N LEU A 127 -13.41 -0.45 9.78
CA LEU A 127 -14.39 -0.15 8.71
C LEU A 127 -14.98 -1.48 8.22
N ALA A 128 -15.83 -2.09 9.05
CA ALA A 128 -16.17 -3.51 8.93
C ALA A 128 -17.22 -3.84 7.86
N ALA A 129 -18.07 -2.88 7.46
CA ALA A 129 -19.17 -3.08 6.53
C ALA A 129 -20.00 -4.33 6.87
N SER A 130 -20.00 -5.37 6.02
CA SER A 130 -20.71 -6.64 6.26
C SER A 130 -20.10 -7.54 7.34
N GLY A 131 -18.94 -7.18 7.91
CA GLY A 131 -18.20 -7.98 8.88
C GLY A 131 -17.45 -9.18 8.31
N LEU A 132 -17.39 -9.36 6.99
CA LEU A 132 -16.75 -10.52 6.36
C LEU A 132 -15.31 -10.72 6.82
N ARG A 133 -14.51 -9.67 6.87
CA ARG A 133 -13.12 -9.74 7.30
C ARG A 133 -13.00 -10.09 8.79
N ALA A 134 -13.78 -9.45 9.66
CA ALA A 134 -13.81 -9.73 11.10
C ALA A 134 -14.21 -11.19 11.37
N ILE A 135 -15.23 -11.68 10.66
CA ILE A 135 -15.67 -13.08 10.77
C ILE A 135 -14.54 -14.01 10.31
N ARG A 136 -13.90 -13.75 9.16
CA ARG A 136 -12.76 -14.54 8.67
C ARG A 136 -11.61 -14.57 9.68
N TYR A 137 -11.27 -13.43 10.31
CA TYR A 137 -10.26 -13.39 11.37
C TYR A 137 -10.64 -14.30 12.54
N ALA A 138 -11.87 -14.23 13.02
CA ALA A 138 -12.35 -15.02 14.16
C ALA A 138 -12.36 -16.52 13.90
N VAL A 139 -12.76 -16.96 12.68
CA VAL A 139 -12.96 -18.39 12.36
C VAL A 139 -11.77 -19.05 11.66
N GLU A 140 -10.83 -18.25 11.12
CA GLU A 140 -9.69 -18.77 10.35
C GLU A 140 -8.35 -18.60 11.06
N VAL A 141 -8.24 -17.72 12.06
CA VAL A 141 -6.96 -17.46 12.75
C VAL A 141 -7.04 -17.91 14.20
N ASP A 142 -6.28 -18.93 14.53
CA ASP A 142 -6.20 -19.45 15.88
C ASP A 142 -5.46 -18.47 16.82
N GLY A 143 -5.83 -18.46 18.11
CA GLY A 143 -5.20 -17.64 19.13
C GLY A 143 -5.61 -16.16 19.13
N ILE A 144 -6.67 -15.78 18.42
CA ILE A 144 -7.31 -14.46 18.55
C ILE A 144 -8.33 -14.49 19.69
N GLY A 145 -8.28 -13.49 20.57
CA GLY A 145 -9.25 -13.32 21.65
C GLY A 145 -10.55 -12.70 21.15
N GLU A 146 -10.50 -11.45 20.78
CA GLU A 146 -11.66 -10.66 20.36
C GLU A 146 -11.40 -9.93 19.05
N VAL A 147 -12.40 -9.85 18.20
CA VAL A 147 -12.41 -9.04 16.98
C VAL A 147 -13.51 -8.01 17.07
N THR A 148 -13.13 -6.76 17.29
CA THR A 148 -14.05 -5.63 17.29
C THR A 148 -14.28 -5.16 15.86
N ALA A 149 -15.53 -5.15 15.41
CA ALA A 149 -15.94 -4.74 14.06
C ALA A 149 -16.70 -3.41 14.13
N VAL A 150 -16.07 -2.32 13.66
CA VAL A 150 -16.65 -0.95 13.75
C VAL A 150 -17.11 -0.50 12.37
N ASP A 151 -18.29 0.07 12.29
CA ASP A 151 -18.77 0.80 11.11
C ASP A 151 -19.64 1.99 11.53
N ASN A 152 -19.64 3.07 10.76
CA ASN A 152 -20.47 4.25 11.02
C ASN A 152 -21.86 4.17 10.37
N ASN A 153 -22.14 3.11 9.62
CA ASN A 153 -23.42 2.87 8.98
C ASN A 153 -24.21 1.82 9.79
N GLU A 154 -25.33 2.24 10.37
CA GLU A 154 -26.17 1.36 11.19
C GLU A 154 -26.67 0.12 10.41
N ALA A 155 -27.06 0.28 9.15
CA ALA A 155 -27.50 -0.84 8.32
C ALA A 155 -26.36 -1.85 8.05
N ALA A 156 -25.11 -1.38 7.91
CA ALA A 156 -23.94 -2.24 7.79
C ALA A 156 -23.68 -3.01 9.09
N VAL A 157 -23.83 -2.35 10.25
CA VAL A 157 -23.68 -3.01 11.57
C VAL A 157 -24.76 -4.07 11.79
N GLU A 158 -25.99 -3.81 11.39
CA GLU A 158 -27.08 -4.81 11.47
C GLU A 158 -26.85 -6.00 10.51
N ALA A 159 -26.35 -5.73 9.30
CA ALA A 159 -25.92 -6.80 8.39
C ALA A 159 -24.75 -7.61 8.97
N CYS A 160 -23.78 -6.96 9.60
CA CYS A 160 -22.67 -7.59 10.29
C CYS A 160 -23.16 -8.51 11.42
N LYS A 161 -24.10 -8.06 12.28
CA LYS A 161 -24.71 -8.89 13.34
C LYS A 161 -25.37 -10.16 12.78
N LYS A 162 -26.16 -10.02 11.72
CA LYS A 162 -26.79 -11.18 11.04
C LYS A 162 -25.74 -12.16 10.50
N ASN A 163 -24.69 -11.65 9.86
CA ASN A 163 -23.63 -12.46 9.32
C ASN A 163 -22.83 -13.18 10.43
N ILE A 164 -22.56 -12.52 11.56
CA ILE A 164 -21.91 -13.14 12.72
C ILE A 164 -22.73 -14.32 13.22
N GLN A 165 -24.04 -14.16 13.43
CA GLN A 165 -24.94 -15.22 13.88
C GLN A 165 -24.97 -16.40 12.88
N HIS A 166 -25.00 -16.11 11.58
CA HIS A 166 -25.00 -17.12 10.52
C HIS A 166 -23.72 -17.98 10.52
N ASN A 167 -22.57 -17.41 10.91
CA ASN A 167 -21.29 -18.13 10.98
C ASN A 167 -21.07 -18.92 12.28
N GLY A 168 -22.10 -19.06 13.10
CA GLY A 168 -22.13 -19.98 14.23
C GLY A 168 -21.48 -19.45 15.52
N SER A 169 -21.33 -20.35 16.49
CA SER A 169 -20.95 -20.01 17.86
C SER A 169 -19.55 -19.39 17.98
N LEU A 170 -18.59 -19.84 17.18
CA LEU A 170 -17.21 -19.32 17.23
C LEU A 170 -17.17 -17.85 16.77
N ALA A 171 -17.83 -17.49 15.68
CA ALA A 171 -17.95 -16.10 15.24
C ALA A 171 -18.69 -15.26 16.28
N SER A 172 -19.81 -15.75 16.80
CA SER A 172 -20.65 -15.06 17.79
C SER A 172 -19.94 -14.84 19.14
N SER A 173 -19.00 -15.71 19.52
CA SER A 173 -18.25 -15.55 20.77
C SER A 173 -17.05 -14.60 20.66
N LYS A 174 -16.54 -14.34 19.44
CA LYS A 174 -15.32 -13.57 19.23
C LYS A 174 -15.55 -12.22 18.56
N VAL A 175 -16.55 -12.08 17.68
CA VAL A 175 -16.77 -10.84 16.92
C VAL A 175 -17.79 -9.95 17.61
N VAL A 176 -17.39 -8.72 17.94
CA VAL A 176 -18.22 -7.72 18.61
C VAL A 176 -18.45 -6.53 17.67
N PRO A 177 -19.65 -6.37 17.11
CA PRO A 177 -19.96 -5.26 16.20
C PRO A 177 -20.31 -3.99 16.97
N HIS A 178 -19.78 -2.84 16.51
CA HIS A 178 -20.04 -1.52 17.08
C HIS A 178 -20.48 -0.52 16.01
N HIS A 179 -21.53 0.25 16.31
CA HIS A 179 -21.91 1.41 15.50
C HIS A 179 -21.18 2.65 16.04
N ALA A 180 -20.14 3.12 15.33
CA ALA A 180 -19.34 4.27 15.75
C ALA A 180 -18.53 4.86 14.58
N ASP A 181 -18.12 6.13 14.70
CA ASP A 181 -17.06 6.70 13.85
C ASP A 181 -15.72 6.06 14.26
N ALA A 182 -15.06 5.41 13.30
CA ALA A 182 -13.81 4.70 13.53
C ALA A 182 -12.69 5.59 14.12
N ARG A 183 -12.65 6.88 13.76
CA ARG A 183 -11.64 7.82 14.28
C ARG A 183 -11.86 8.07 15.76
N VAL A 184 -13.10 8.33 16.14
CA VAL A 184 -13.48 8.56 17.54
C VAL A 184 -13.27 7.29 18.36
N TYR A 185 -13.70 6.15 17.82
CA TYR A 185 -13.53 4.85 18.49
C TYR A 185 -12.04 4.57 18.78
N MET A 186 -11.17 4.72 17.79
CA MET A 186 -9.74 4.52 17.97
C MET A 186 -9.09 5.50 18.96
N LEU A 187 -9.51 6.78 18.98
CA LEU A 187 -9.02 7.78 19.94
C LEU A 187 -9.43 7.50 21.39
N THR A 188 -10.60 6.91 21.60
CA THR A 188 -11.09 6.55 22.94
C THR A 188 -10.54 5.23 23.48
N HIS A 189 -9.82 4.44 22.62
CA HIS A 189 -9.23 3.16 22.98
C HIS A 189 -7.70 3.14 22.73
N PRO A 190 -6.92 4.04 23.35
CA PRO A 190 -5.48 4.16 23.06
C PRO A 190 -4.71 2.92 23.52
N LYS A 191 -3.86 2.39 22.65
CA LYS A 191 -3.01 1.20 22.90
C LYS A 191 -3.77 -0.06 23.31
N GLU A 192 -5.02 -0.16 22.95
CA GLU A 192 -5.87 -1.28 23.37
C GLU A 192 -5.75 -2.50 22.43
N PHE A 193 -5.61 -2.29 21.14
CA PHE A 193 -5.66 -3.35 20.14
C PHE A 193 -4.27 -3.79 19.69
N ASP A 194 -3.99 -5.09 19.74
CA ASP A 194 -2.76 -5.66 19.21
C ASP A 194 -2.71 -5.57 17.68
N VAL A 195 -3.88 -5.53 17.03
CA VAL A 195 -4.02 -5.39 15.57
C VAL A 195 -5.09 -4.36 15.26
N VAL A 196 -4.78 -3.42 14.40
CA VAL A 196 -5.75 -2.47 13.82
C VAL A 196 -5.73 -2.63 12.31
N ASP A 197 -6.87 -2.93 11.71
CA ASP A 197 -7.05 -3.02 10.26
C ASP A 197 -7.82 -1.81 9.73
N LEU A 198 -7.17 -1.03 8.87
CA LEU A 198 -7.71 0.12 8.16
C LEU A 198 -7.82 -0.20 6.67
N ASP A 199 -9.03 -0.43 6.19
CA ASP A 199 -9.31 -0.67 4.76
C ASP A 199 -10.39 0.29 4.22
N PRO A 200 -10.14 1.61 4.21
CA PRO A 200 -11.10 2.61 3.76
C PRO A 200 -11.25 2.62 2.23
N TYR A 201 -12.39 3.12 1.76
CA TYR A 201 -12.50 3.57 0.39
C TYR A 201 -11.62 4.82 0.17
N GLY A 202 -10.71 4.75 -0.79
CA GLY A 202 -9.82 5.86 -1.13
C GLY A 202 -8.65 5.98 -0.16
N SER A 203 -8.62 7.06 0.61
CA SER A 203 -7.46 7.45 1.42
C SER A 203 -7.61 7.09 2.90
N PRO A 204 -6.60 6.48 3.52
CA PRO A 204 -6.57 6.27 4.97
C PRO A 204 -6.13 7.53 5.77
N ALA A 205 -5.73 8.61 5.12
CA ALA A 205 -5.07 9.75 5.77
C ALA A 205 -5.83 10.31 6.98
N ALA A 206 -7.18 10.38 6.92
CA ALA A 206 -8.01 10.90 8.00
C ALA A 206 -8.05 10.00 9.26
N PHE A 207 -7.63 8.75 9.15
CA PHE A 207 -7.66 7.75 10.22
C PHE A 207 -6.29 7.49 10.86
N LEU A 208 -5.19 7.93 10.21
CA LEU A 208 -3.84 7.51 10.60
C LEU A 208 -3.44 7.99 12.00
N ASP A 209 -3.83 9.22 12.38
CA ASP A 209 -3.49 9.75 13.70
C ASP A 209 -4.12 8.93 14.84
N SER A 210 -5.42 8.63 14.71
CA SER A 210 -6.13 7.80 15.70
C SER A 210 -5.63 6.35 15.69
N ALA A 211 -5.33 5.79 14.50
CA ALA A 211 -4.85 4.42 14.38
C ALA A 211 -3.48 4.20 15.04
N VAL A 212 -2.52 5.10 14.81
CA VAL A 212 -1.21 4.97 15.44
C VAL A 212 -1.26 5.11 16.96
N GLN A 213 -2.28 5.75 17.53
CA GLN A 213 -2.49 5.82 18.98
C GLN A 213 -3.19 4.58 19.52
N CYS A 214 -4.11 4.00 18.76
CA CYS A 214 -4.94 2.86 19.15
C CYS A 214 -4.19 1.53 19.22
N VAL A 215 -3.21 1.32 18.34
CA VAL A 215 -2.39 0.09 18.31
C VAL A 215 -1.59 -0.06 19.60
N ALA A 216 -1.58 -1.24 20.23
CA ALA A 216 -0.75 -1.59 21.39
C ALA A 216 0.75 -1.49 21.07
N ASP A 217 1.60 -1.43 22.09
CA ASP A 217 3.06 -1.40 21.87
C ASP A 217 3.55 -2.73 21.29
N GLY A 218 4.28 -2.65 20.17
CA GLY A 218 4.68 -3.82 19.37
C GLY A 218 3.52 -4.49 18.64
N GLY A 219 2.33 -3.89 18.62
CA GLY A 219 1.20 -4.32 17.80
C GLY A 219 1.42 -4.03 16.32
N ILE A 220 0.44 -4.38 15.49
CA ILE A 220 0.49 -4.20 14.04
C ILE A 220 -0.65 -3.32 13.53
N LEU A 221 -0.32 -2.37 12.67
CA LEU A 221 -1.28 -1.64 11.83
C LEU A 221 -1.24 -2.24 10.42
N MET A 222 -2.38 -2.69 9.94
CA MET A 222 -2.64 -3.09 8.56
C MET A 222 -3.38 -1.95 7.87
N CYS A 223 -2.83 -1.38 6.80
CA CYS A 223 -3.41 -0.17 6.21
C CYS A 223 -3.43 -0.26 4.68
N SER A 224 -4.60 -0.05 4.09
CA SER A 224 -4.81 0.03 2.63
C SER A 224 -5.03 1.47 2.18
N ALA A 225 -4.64 1.75 0.94
CA ALA A 225 -5.03 2.95 0.20
C ALA A 225 -5.41 2.56 -1.24
N THR A 226 -6.57 3.03 -1.70
CA THR A 226 -7.08 2.76 -3.05
C THR A 226 -7.09 4.01 -3.93
N ASP A 227 -6.71 5.18 -3.41
CA ASP A 227 -6.63 6.45 -4.15
C ASP A 227 -5.34 6.57 -4.98
N MET A 228 -5.06 5.54 -5.80
CA MET A 228 -3.84 5.43 -6.61
C MET A 228 -3.69 6.56 -7.62
N ALA A 229 -4.78 7.17 -8.10
CA ALA A 229 -4.72 8.37 -8.93
C ALA A 229 -4.05 9.55 -8.21
N VAL A 230 -4.14 9.60 -6.88
CA VAL A 230 -3.48 10.59 -6.03
C VAL A 230 -2.04 10.16 -5.76
N LEU A 231 -1.85 8.97 -5.21
CA LEU A 231 -0.56 8.48 -4.75
C LEU A 231 0.45 8.18 -5.87
N ALA A 232 -0.02 7.85 -7.09
CA ALA A 232 0.85 7.55 -8.24
C ALA A 232 1.10 8.76 -9.18
N GLY A 233 0.80 9.98 -8.75
CA GLY A 233 1.19 11.22 -9.44
C GLY A 233 0.14 11.80 -10.39
N GLY A 234 -1.10 11.32 -10.37
CA GLY A 234 -2.19 11.92 -11.15
C GLY A 234 -2.62 13.30 -10.63
N ASN A 235 -2.68 13.44 -9.28
CA ASN A 235 -3.12 14.65 -8.56
C ASN A 235 -2.11 14.95 -7.44
N ALA A 236 -0.98 15.55 -7.82
CA ALA A 236 0.17 15.71 -6.91
C ALA A 236 -0.12 16.66 -5.75
N GLU A 237 -0.86 17.74 -5.98
CA GLU A 237 -1.29 18.71 -4.97
C GLU A 237 -2.24 18.08 -3.93
N VAL A 238 -3.13 17.18 -4.38
CA VAL A 238 -4.02 16.43 -3.49
C VAL A 238 -3.23 15.41 -2.68
N CYS A 239 -2.19 14.80 -3.27
CA CYS A 239 -1.31 13.89 -2.56
C CYS A 239 -0.55 14.62 -1.44
N PHE A 240 -0.03 15.81 -1.74
CA PHE A 240 0.63 16.62 -0.72
C PHE A 240 -0.33 17.02 0.42
N SER A 241 -1.55 17.43 0.08
CA SER A 241 -2.58 17.77 1.08
C SER A 241 -2.93 16.59 2.01
N LYS A 242 -3.04 15.37 1.48
CA LYS A 242 -3.44 14.17 2.24
C LYS A 242 -2.27 13.50 2.97
N TYR A 243 -1.12 13.40 2.30
CA TYR A 243 0.00 12.55 2.73
C TYR A 243 1.28 13.34 3.05
N GLY A 244 1.29 14.67 2.84
CA GLY A 244 2.46 15.51 3.09
C GLY A 244 3.62 15.24 2.13
N SER A 245 3.36 14.69 0.94
CA SER A 245 4.40 14.26 0.00
C SER A 245 3.99 14.51 -1.45
N TYR A 246 4.94 14.93 -2.30
CA TYR A 246 4.75 15.04 -3.74
C TYR A 246 5.13 13.73 -4.43
N PRO A 247 4.19 13.04 -5.12
CA PRO A 247 4.49 11.88 -5.94
C PRO A 247 5.13 12.29 -7.27
N LEU A 248 5.98 11.45 -7.82
CA LEU A 248 6.57 11.65 -9.15
C LEU A 248 6.00 10.63 -10.15
N ARG A 249 5.75 11.12 -11.37
CA ARG A 249 5.34 10.25 -12.47
C ARG A 249 6.54 9.48 -13.01
N GLY A 250 6.44 8.16 -13.00
CA GLY A 250 7.48 7.25 -13.48
C GLY A 250 7.02 5.81 -13.37
N LYS A 251 7.78 4.87 -13.88
CA LYS A 251 7.42 3.44 -13.78
C LYS A 251 7.45 2.93 -12.33
N HIS A 252 8.21 3.57 -11.46
CA HIS A 252 8.29 3.27 -10.03
C HIS A 252 7.19 3.96 -9.17
N CYS A 253 6.21 4.64 -9.78
CA CYS A 253 5.20 5.42 -9.05
C CYS A 253 4.40 4.60 -8.02
N HIS A 254 4.16 3.32 -8.25
CA HIS A 254 3.43 2.46 -7.32
C HIS A 254 4.29 2.06 -6.11
N GLU A 255 5.61 1.83 -6.27
CA GLU A 255 6.51 1.68 -5.12
C GLU A 255 6.66 3.00 -4.36
N MET A 256 6.74 4.13 -5.10
CA MET A 256 6.76 5.45 -4.47
C MET A 256 5.50 5.69 -3.65
N ALA A 257 4.32 5.24 -4.11
CA ALA A 257 3.06 5.30 -3.37
C ALA A 257 3.12 4.54 -2.03
N LEU A 258 3.68 3.32 -2.00
CA LEU A 258 3.94 2.57 -0.77
C LEU A 258 4.82 3.37 0.19
N ARG A 259 5.89 3.96 -0.31
CA ARG A 259 6.86 4.73 0.47
C ARG A 259 6.29 6.06 0.97
N ILE A 260 5.40 6.70 0.22
CA ILE A 260 4.63 7.88 0.65
C ILE A 260 3.71 7.51 1.81
N LEU A 261 2.96 6.42 1.70
CA LEU A 261 2.07 5.96 2.77
C LEU A 261 2.84 5.64 4.05
N LEU A 262 3.97 4.94 3.95
CA LEU A 262 4.83 4.63 5.10
C LEU A 262 5.39 5.89 5.76
N ALA A 263 5.86 6.87 4.97
CA ALA A 263 6.34 8.15 5.49
C ALA A 263 5.23 8.94 6.21
N CYS A 264 4.02 8.90 5.68
CA CYS A 264 2.84 9.51 6.30
C CYS A 264 2.50 8.84 7.64
N ILE A 265 2.47 7.50 7.72
CA ILE A 265 2.21 6.77 8.97
C ILE A 265 3.29 7.09 10.01
N GLU A 266 4.59 7.08 9.63
CA GLU A 266 5.69 7.47 10.54
C GLU A 266 5.51 8.90 11.04
N SER A 267 5.14 9.83 10.16
CA SER A 267 4.91 11.25 10.53
C SER A 267 3.81 11.41 11.58
N HIS A 268 2.74 10.61 11.54
CA HIS A 268 1.73 10.57 12.59
C HIS A 268 2.26 9.91 13.86
N ALA A 269 2.96 8.78 13.75
CA ALA A 269 3.45 8.02 14.88
C ALA A 269 4.46 8.80 15.74
N ILE A 270 5.42 9.51 15.15
CA ILE A 270 6.49 10.22 15.88
C ILE A 270 5.97 11.33 16.79
N ARG A 271 4.82 11.95 16.45
CA ARG A 271 4.16 12.97 17.29
C ARG A 271 3.71 12.39 18.64
N HIS A 272 3.47 11.09 18.70
CA HIS A 272 3.08 10.33 19.89
C HIS A 272 4.24 9.54 20.52
N LYS A 273 5.51 9.90 20.18
CA LYS A 273 6.73 9.17 20.62
C LYS A 273 6.72 7.70 20.17
N ARG A 274 6.02 7.42 19.06
CA ARG A 274 5.94 6.09 18.44
C ARG A 274 6.66 6.08 17.10
N TYR A 275 7.08 4.90 16.64
CA TYR A 275 7.72 4.71 15.34
C TYR A 275 7.25 3.42 14.70
N ILE A 276 7.37 3.35 13.38
CA ILE A 276 6.98 2.16 12.63
C ILE A 276 8.16 1.29 12.23
N VAL A 277 7.88 0.00 12.11
CA VAL A 277 8.76 -1.00 11.50
C VAL A 277 7.94 -1.74 10.44
N PRO A 278 8.13 -1.44 9.14
CA PRO A 278 7.46 -2.15 8.07
C PRO A 278 7.86 -3.62 8.05
N ILE A 279 6.88 -4.50 7.91
CA ILE A 279 7.11 -5.95 7.81
C ILE A 279 6.82 -6.49 6.41
N ILE A 280 5.75 -6.01 5.77
CA ILE A 280 5.38 -6.29 4.39
C ILE A 280 4.65 -5.07 3.83
N SER A 281 4.99 -4.67 2.61
CA SER A 281 4.30 -3.59 1.89
C SER A 281 4.08 -4.02 0.46
N VAL A 282 2.84 -4.11 -0.01
CA VAL A 282 2.52 -4.67 -1.32
C VAL A 282 1.65 -3.74 -2.15
N HIS A 283 1.94 -3.69 -3.44
CA HIS A 283 1.04 -3.19 -4.47
C HIS A 283 0.31 -4.37 -5.10
N MET A 284 -1.00 -4.31 -5.11
CA MET A 284 -1.85 -5.34 -5.72
C MET A 284 -2.96 -4.66 -6.55
N ASP A 285 -3.00 -5.00 -7.83
CA ASP A 285 -4.02 -4.54 -8.79
C ASP A 285 -4.23 -3.01 -8.77
N PHE A 286 -5.19 -2.50 -8.01
CA PHE A 286 -5.58 -1.08 -7.96
C PHE A 286 -5.38 -0.42 -6.59
N TYR A 287 -4.69 -1.08 -5.65
CA TYR A 287 -4.45 -0.57 -4.30
C TYR A 287 -3.05 -0.92 -3.79
N ILE A 288 -2.66 -0.23 -2.74
CA ILE A 288 -1.50 -0.57 -1.94
C ILE A 288 -1.94 -0.98 -0.53
N ARG A 289 -1.18 -1.91 0.07
CA ARG A 289 -1.39 -2.33 1.45
C ARG A 289 -0.06 -2.46 2.18
N VAL A 290 0.01 -1.89 3.37
CA VAL A 290 1.18 -1.95 4.23
C VAL A 290 0.83 -2.61 5.56
N PHE A 291 1.78 -3.38 6.08
CA PHE A 291 1.73 -4.02 7.38
C PHE A 291 2.92 -3.50 8.17
N VAL A 292 2.65 -2.74 9.24
CA VAL A 292 3.71 -2.11 10.03
C VAL A 292 3.53 -2.40 11.51
N ARG A 293 4.59 -2.77 12.20
CA ARG A 293 4.58 -2.82 13.66
C ARG A 293 4.78 -1.42 14.22
N ILE A 294 4.13 -1.13 15.34
CA ILE A 294 4.21 0.17 16.00
C ILE A 294 4.80 -0.01 17.39
N PHE A 295 5.89 0.71 17.66
CA PHE A 295 6.58 0.68 18.95
C PHE A 295 6.66 2.06 19.57
N THR A 296 6.81 2.12 20.90
CA THR A 296 6.95 3.36 21.66
C THR A 296 8.40 3.53 22.10
N SER A 297 9.07 4.60 21.66
CA SER A 297 10.42 4.94 22.11
C SER A 297 10.74 6.40 21.80
N ALA A 298 10.87 7.23 22.83
CA ALA A 298 11.23 8.65 22.68
C ALA A 298 12.67 8.86 22.14
N SER A 299 13.56 7.89 22.28
CA SER A 299 14.91 7.93 21.69
C SER A 299 14.90 7.56 20.22
N THR A 300 14.18 6.48 19.85
CA THR A 300 14.18 5.95 18.49
C THR A 300 13.49 6.90 17.49
N VAL A 301 12.45 7.64 17.90
CA VAL A 301 11.79 8.62 17.01
C VAL A 301 12.73 9.73 16.53
N LYS A 302 13.81 10.02 17.28
CA LYS A 302 14.81 11.02 16.87
C LYS A 302 15.61 10.58 15.62
N SER A 303 15.62 9.28 15.30
CA SER A 303 16.27 8.73 14.11
C SER A 303 15.35 8.68 12.88
N SER A 304 14.07 9.05 12.98
CA SER A 304 13.13 9.03 11.86
C SER A 304 13.59 9.83 10.62
N PRO A 305 14.29 10.99 10.76
CA PRO A 305 14.82 11.70 9.59
C PRO A 305 15.82 10.89 8.75
N LEU A 306 16.48 9.88 9.34
CA LEU A 306 17.41 8.99 8.62
C LEU A 306 16.70 8.03 7.66
N LYS A 307 15.40 7.80 7.85
CA LYS A 307 14.55 6.88 7.09
C LYS A 307 13.74 7.59 6.00
N LEU A 308 13.88 8.91 5.87
CA LEU A 308 13.12 9.74 4.95
C LEU A 308 14.04 10.38 3.92
N ALA A 309 13.59 10.46 2.66
CA ALA A 309 14.35 11.09 1.58
C ALA A 309 13.44 11.85 0.62
N HIS A 310 14.00 12.88 -0.01
CA HIS A 310 13.49 13.44 -1.25
C HIS A 310 14.02 12.67 -2.46
N VAL A 311 13.24 12.67 -3.53
CA VAL A 311 13.60 12.03 -4.81
C VAL A 311 13.78 13.13 -5.85
N TYR A 312 14.95 13.20 -6.46
CA TYR A 312 15.22 14.05 -7.61
C TYR A 312 15.17 13.20 -8.87
N GLN A 313 14.21 13.45 -9.75
CA GLN A 313 14.02 12.72 -11.01
C GLN A 313 14.30 13.62 -12.19
N CYS A 314 15.16 13.17 -13.10
CA CYS A 314 15.44 13.88 -14.33
C CYS A 314 14.24 13.87 -15.28
N THR A 315 13.87 15.05 -15.80
CA THR A 315 12.72 15.21 -16.70
C THR A 315 12.96 14.63 -18.10
N GLY A 316 14.22 14.39 -18.49
CA GLY A 316 14.57 13.85 -19.79
C GLY A 316 14.76 12.33 -19.79
N CYS A 317 15.58 11.80 -18.90
CA CYS A 317 15.98 10.39 -18.92
C CYS A 317 15.39 9.56 -17.77
N ASN A 318 14.58 10.15 -16.90
CA ASN A 318 14.00 9.51 -15.72
C ASN A 318 15.03 8.91 -14.73
N SER A 319 16.31 9.26 -14.85
CA SER A 319 17.29 8.96 -13.80
C SER A 319 16.87 9.60 -12.50
N PHE A 320 16.98 8.88 -11.39
CA PHE A 320 16.60 9.42 -10.09
C PHE A 320 17.72 9.29 -9.06
N HIS A 321 17.70 10.19 -8.10
CA HIS A 321 18.62 10.24 -6.97
C HIS A 321 17.82 10.47 -5.70
N LEU A 322 18.25 9.86 -4.60
CA LEU A 322 17.66 10.04 -3.30
C LEU A 322 18.53 10.94 -2.43
N GLN A 323 17.88 11.90 -1.78
CA GLN A 323 18.48 12.79 -0.78
C GLN A 323 17.84 12.51 0.56
N ASN A 324 18.53 11.78 1.46
CA ASN A 324 18.05 11.60 2.82
C ASN A 324 17.94 12.95 3.53
N ILE A 325 16.88 13.12 4.33
CA ILE A 325 16.62 14.36 5.10
C ILE A 325 17.64 14.49 6.22
N GLY A 326 17.97 13.38 6.90
CA GLY A 326 18.93 13.32 7.98
C GLY A 326 20.17 12.50 7.64
N ARG A 327 21.24 12.75 8.37
CA ARG A 327 22.45 11.93 8.43
C ARG A 327 22.90 11.74 9.87
N ILE A 328 23.69 10.72 10.13
CA ILE A 328 24.31 10.51 11.45
C ILE A 328 25.47 11.49 11.61
N ASN A 329 25.55 12.15 12.76
CA ASN A 329 26.72 12.92 13.12
C ASN A 329 27.84 11.98 13.63
N SER A 330 28.81 11.72 12.77
CA SER A 330 29.93 10.82 13.10
C SER A 330 30.88 11.32 14.21
N LYS A 331 30.75 12.59 14.61
CA LYS A 331 31.54 13.18 15.71
C LYS A 331 30.89 12.97 17.08
N ASP A 332 29.68 12.41 17.13
CA ASP A 332 28.94 12.21 18.39
C ASP A 332 28.70 10.69 18.58
N GLU A 333 29.27 10.12 19.64
CA GLU A 333 29.10 8.71 20.04
C GLU A 333 27.63 8.30 20.21
N ARG A 334 26.72 9.27 20.41
CA ARG A 334 25.28 9.05 20.58
C ARG A 334 24.53 8.82 19.28
N ASN A 335 25.19 8.87 18.11
CA ASN A 335 24.59 8.67 16.80
C ASN A 335 23.35 9.56 16.54
N ILE A 336 23.44 10.84 16.88
CA ILE A 336 22.36 11.80 16.74
C ILE A 336 22.10 12.09 15.24
N ALA A 337 20.83 12.05 14.85
CA ALA A 337 20.42 12.49 13.51
C ALA A 337 20.51 14.03 13.41
N VAL A 338 21.19 14.50 12.38
CA VAL A 338 21.35 15.91 12.05
C VAL A 338 20.93 16.16 10.60
N PRO A 339 20.62 17.42 10.20
CA PRO A 339 20.30 17.70 8.81
C PRO A 339 21.38 17.25 7.82
N ASN A 340 20.96 16.70 6.68
CA ASN A 340 21.90 16.25 5.67
C ASN A 340 22.43 17.43 4.84
N PHE A 341 23.58 17.21 4.16
CA PHE A 341 24.11 18.18 3.21
C PHE A 341 23.30 18.12 1.91
N CYS A 342 23.12 19.26 1.24
CA CYS A 342 22.43 19.34 -0.03
C CYS A 342 23.08 20.41 -0.95
N PRO A 343 22.82 20.38 -2.26
CA PRO A 343 22.12 19.31 -3.00
C PRO A 343 23.00 18.11 -3.31
N THR A 344 22.39 16.92 -3.50
CA THR A 344 23.09 15.70 -3.98
C THR A 344 23.13 15.59 -5.49
N VAL A 345 22.40 16.45 -6.20
CA VAL A 345 22.32 16.46 -7.66
C VAL A 345 22.87 17.78 -8.21
N PRO A 346 23.52 17.77 -9.40
CA PRO A 346 23.89 18.99 -10.10
C PRO A 346 22.65 19.72 -10.63
N GLU A 347 22.80 20.95 -11.11
CA GLU A 347 21.70 21.75 -11.67
C GLU A 347 21.01 21.04 -12.84
N VAL A 348 21.77 20.33 -13.67
CA VAL A 348 21.27 19.55 -14.79
C VAL A 348 21.82 18.12 -14.73
N CYS A 349 21.08 17.19 -15.28
CA CYS A 349 21.44 15.77 -15.33
C CYS A 349 22.72 15.55 -16.14
N SER A 350 23.74 14.95 -15.54
CA SER A 350 25.00 14.61 -16.19
C SER A 350 24.85 13.67 -17.39
N GLU A 351 23.78 12.87 -17.43
CA GLU A 351 23.54 11.90 -18.49
C GLU A 351 22.89 12.52 -19.74
N CYS A 352 21.94 13.44 -19.56
CA CYS A 352 21.14 13.95 -20.67
C CYS A 352 20.92 15.46 -20.71
N GLY A 353 21.50 16.23 -19.77
CA GLY A 353 21.45 17.69 -19.74
C GLY A 353 20.11 18.31 -19.31
N HIS A 354 19.09 17.51 -18.94
CA HIS A 354 17.79 18.03 -18.51
C HIS A 354 17.76 18.34 -17.02
N LYS A 355 16.82 19.21 -16.62
CA LYS A 355 16.60 19.58 -15.22
C LYS A 355 15.96 18.45 -14.42
N PHE A 356 16.11 18.53 -13.09
CA PHE A 356 15.46 17.62 -12.16
C PHE A 356 14.15 18.22 -11.63
N VAL A 357 13.20 17.35 -11.31
CA VAL A 357 12.03 17.64 -10.46
C VAL A 357 12.18 16.92 -9.14
N MET A 358 11.70 17.54 -8.06
CA MET A 358 11.78 16.99 -6.71
C MET A 358 10.42 16.44 -6.26
N GLY A 359 10.41 15.25 -5.70
CA GLY A 359 9.26 14.64 -5.02
C GLY A 359 9.60 14.20 -3.61
N GLY A 360 8.62 13.67 -2.90
CA GLY A 360 8.75 13.23 -1.52
C GLY A 360 8.26 14.29 -0.51
N PRO A 361 8.58 14.11 0.80
CA PRO A 361 9.43 13.04 1.35
C PRO A 361 8.82 11.65 1.23
N ILE A 362 9.65 10.64 1.03
CA ILE A 362 9.27 9.23 1.00
C ILE A 362 10.03 8.44 2.06
N TRP A 363 9.52 7.28 2.44
CA TRP A 363 10.26 6.30 3.23
C TRP A 363 11.39 5.70 2.41
N SER A 364 12.65 5.95 2.80
CA SER A 364 13.84 5.49 2.08
C SER A 364 14.42 4.18 2.62
N ALA A 365 14.05 3.78 3.84
CA ALA A 365 14.48 2.53 4.45
C ALA A 365 13.75 1.32 3.84
N PRO A 366 14.12 0.07 4.21
CA PRO A 366 13.41 -1.14 3.79
C PRO A 366 11.91 -1.08 4.03
N ILE A 367 11.13 -1.55 3.05
CA ILE A 367 9.66 -1.63 3.12
C ILE A 367 9.16 -3.04 3.43
N HIS A 368 10.09 -4.00 3.52
CA HIS A 368 9.84 -5.39 3.90
C HIS A 368 10.86 -5.84 4.93
N ASP A 369 10.45 -6.76 5.81
CA ASP A 369 11.35 -7.58 6.61
C ASP A 369 11.43 -8.98 5.98
N LYS A 370 12.64 -9.41 5.61
CA LYS A 370 12.86 -10.68 4.91
C LYS A 370 12.42 -11.89 5.72
N LYS A 371 12.62 -11.87 7.05
CA LYS A 371 12.23 -12.98 7.92
C LYS A 371 10.71 -13.09 7.99
N TRP A 372 10.01 -11.97 8.13
CA TRP A 372 8.56 -11.92 8.09
C TRP A 372 8.02 -12.39 6.74
N ALA A 373 8.52 -11.85 5.63
CA ALA A 373 8.08 -12.23 4.29
C ALA A 373 8.26 -13.74 4.04
N THR A 374 9.39 -14.30 4.47
CA THR A 374 9.65 -15.74 4.34
C THR A 374 8.72 -16.58 5.23
N SER A 375 8.46 -16.14 6.47
CA SER A 375 7.55 -16.83 7.40
C SER A 375 6.12 -16.86 6.85
N VAL A 376 5.61 -15.70 6.42
CA VAL A 376 4.26 -15.59 5.82
C VAL A 376 4.14 -16.41 4.54
N LEU A 377 5.16 -16.39 3.68
CA LEU A 377 5.18 -17.21 2.48
C LEU A 377 5.16 -18.72 2.81
N SER A 378 5.90 -19.14 3.83
CA SER A 378 5.92 -20.54 4.28
C SER A 378 4.54 -20.98 4.79
N ASP A 379 3.84 -20.14 5.56
CA ASP A 379 2.47 -20.40 6.01
C ASP A 379 1.50 -20.55 4.84
N ILE A 380 1.55 -19.64 3.87
CA ILE A 380 0.71 -19.69 2.67
C ILE A 380 0.98 -20.96 1.84
N LEU A 381 2.24 -21.37 1.72
CA LEU A 381 2.60 -22.59 0.99
C LEU A 381 2.12 -23.87 1.70
N ALA A 382 2.13 -23.87 3.04
CA ALA A 382 1.67 -24.99 3.87
C ALA A 382 0.13 -25.09 3.87
N LEU A 383 -0.57 -23.97 3.89
CA LEU A 383 -2.03 -23.88 4.03
C LEU A 383 -2.74 -23.39 2.76
N ARG A 384 -2.22 -23.77 1.59
CA ARG A 384 -2.68 -23.26 0.29
C ARG A 384 -4.20 -23.34 0.07
N GLU A 385 -4.85 -24.38 0.59
CA GLU A 385 -6.29 -24.60 0.42
C GLU A 385 -7.14 -23.69 1.31
N ALA A 386 -6.54 -23.09 2.35
CA ALA A 386 -7.20 -22.11 3.21
C ALA A 386 -7.31 -20.72 2.58
N TYR A 387 -6.60 -20.48 1.46
CA TYR A 387 -6.54 -19.17 0.82
C TYR A 387 -7.18 -19.20 -0.57
N PRO A 388 -8.41 -18.66 -0.74
CA PRO A 388 -9.05 -18.54 -2.05
C PRO A 388 -8.19 -17.89 -3.13
N ALA A 389 -7.36 -16.91 -2.76
CA ALA A 389 -6.45 -16.20 -3.66
C ALA A 389 -5.00 -16.74 -3.64
N TYR A 390 -4.79 -17.99 -3.20
CA TYR A 390 -3.47 -18.61 -3.06
C TYR A 390 -2.50 -18.34 -4.22
N PRO A 391 -2.87 -18.52 -5.52
CA PRO A 391 -1.93 -18.31 -6.62
C PRO A 391 -1.38 -16.88 -6.67
N LYS A 392 -2.24 -15.89 -6.45
CA LYS A 392 -1.89 -14.47 -6.50
C LYS A 392 -1.01 -14.07 -5.32
N ILE A 393 -1.43 -14.36 -4.09
CA ILE A 393 -0.70 -13.95 -2.89
C ILE A 393 0.64 -14.67 -2.74
N SER A 394 0.73 -15.95 -3.11
CA SER A 394 2.00 -16.71 -3.10
C SER A 394 2.99 -16.16 -4.12
N SER A 395 2.52 -15.78 -5.31
CA SER A 395 3.32 -15.14 -6.36
C SER A 395 3.91 -13.79 -5.90
N ILE A 396 3.07 -12.91 -5.33
CA ILE A 396 3.49 -11.61 -4.81
C ILE A 396 4.52 -11.77 -3.68
N LEU A 397 4.24 -12.61 -2.68
CA LEU A 397 5.14 -12.79 -1.54
C LEU A 397 6.44 -13.51 -1.91
N THR A 398 6.43 -14.37 -2.93
CA THR A 398 7.67 -14.90 -3.49
C THR A 398 8.52 -13.78 -4.07
N SER A 399 7.93 -12.87 -4.85
CA SER A 399 8.64 -11.70 -5.39
C SER A 399 9.18 -10.81 -4.26
N VAL A 400 8.36 -10.50 -3.24
CA VAL A 400 8.75 -9.72 -2.05
C VAL A 400 9.94 -10.35 -1.32
N SER A 401 9.95 -11.68 -1.15
CA SER A 401 11.04 -12.39 -0.46
C SER A 401 12.39 -12.35 -1.21
N GLU A 402 12.34 -12.10 -2.52
CA GLU A 402 13.50 -12.03 -3.40
C GLU A 402 13.98 -10.59 -3.67
N GLU A 403 13.20 -9.57 -3.27
CA GLU A 403 13.57 -8.17 -3.50
C GLU A 403 14.82 -7.74 -2.72
N LEU A 404 15.59 -6.87 -3.37
CA LEU A 404 16.70 -6.16 -2.73
C LEU A 404 16.15 -5.08 -1.81
N LEU A 405 16.31 -5.27 -0.50
CA LEU A 405 15.66 -4.44 0.52
C LEU A 405 16.24 -3.03 0.60
N GLU A 406 17.56 -2.90 0.43
CA GLU A 406 18.28 -1.64 0.61
C GLU A 406 18.27 -0.73 -0.63
N ALA A 407 17.63 -1.16 -1.73
CA ALA A 407 17.47 -0.35 -2.94
C ALA A 407 16.05 0.23 -3.01
N PRO A 408 15.83 1.49 -2.58
CA PRO A 408 14.53 2.14 -2.72
C PRO A 408 14.27 2.50 -4.18
N LEU A 409 13.02 2.28 -4.60
CA LEU A 409 12.55 2.44 -5.98
C LEU A 409 13.22 1.44 -6.94
N PHE A 410 12.95 1.58 -8.23
CA PHE A 410 13.53 0.71 -9.26
C PHE A 410 13.65 1.42 -10.61
N VAL A 411 14.51 0.91 -11.45
CA VAL A 411 14.65 1.30 -12.85
C VAL A 411 13.86 0.33 -13.71
N SER A 412 13.12 0.83 -14.70
CA SER A 412 12.38 -0.04 -15.62
C SER A 412 13.15 -0.25 -16.91
N LEU A 413 13.39 -1.50 -17.28
CA LEU A 413 14.01 -1.86 -18.56
C LEU A 413 13.27 -1.22 -19.75
N HIS A 414 11.93 -1.21 -19.70
CA HIS A 414 11.13 -0.56 -20.73
C HIS A 414 11.44 0.94 -20.86
N SER A 415 11.60 1.66 -19.74
CA SER A 415 11.93 3.09 -19.76
C SER A 415 13.30 3.35 -20.35
N LEU A 416 14.32 2.56 -19.98
CA LEU A 416 15.68 2.69 -20.53
C LEU A 416 15.67 2.52 -22.05
N CYS A 417 15.07 1.45 -22.53
CA CYS A 417 15.00 1.17 -23.97
C CYS A 417 14.14 2.18 -24.73
N ALA A 418 13.06 2.68 -24.11
CA ALA A 418 12.21 3.70 -24.72
C ALA A 418 12.94 5.03 -24.91
N ILE A 419 13.81 5.43 -23.99
CA ILE A 419 14.63 6.63 -24.08
C ILE A 419 15.69 6.49 -25.18
N LEU A 420 16.40 5.37 -25.22
CA LEU A 420 17.43 5.10 -26.23
C LEU A 420 16.83 4.64 -27.56
N LYS A 421 15.58 4.19 -27.58
CA LYS A 421 14.91 3.55 -28.74
C LYS A 421 15.69 2.36 -29.30
N CYS A 422 16.30 1.63 -28.42
CA CYS A 422 17.05 0.43 -28.77
C CYS A 422 16.20 -0.84 -28.65
N THR A 423 16.69 -1.92 -29.22
CA THR A 423 16.16 -3.27 -28.97
C THR A 423 16.33 -3.62 -27.49
N ASN A 424 15.36 -4.30 -26.92
CA ASN A 424 15.41 -4.66 -25.50
C ASN A 424 16.39 -5.83 -25.28
N PRO A 425 17.38 -5.71 -24.39
CA PRO A 425 18.05 -6.89 -23.86
C PRO A 425 17.02 -7.74 -23.11
N THR A 426 17.29 -9.04 -22.97
CA THR A 426 16.48 -9.83 -22.05
C THR A 426 16.75 -9.38 -20.60
N MET A 427 15.75 -9.54 -19.73
CA MET A 427 15.91 -9.21 -18.30
C MET A 427 17.14 -9.92 -17.69
N VAL A 428 17.37 -11.18 -18.08
CA VAL A 428 18.51 -11.97 -17.60
C VAL A 428 19.85 -11.38 -18.06
N MET A 429 19.94 -10.89 -19.30
CA MET A 429 21.15 -10.26 -19.82
C MET A 429 21.48 -8.97 -19.08
N LEU A 430 20.48 -8.11 -18.87
CA LEU A 430 20.67 -6.85 -18.15
C LEU A 430 21.04 -7.08 -16.69
N GLN A 431 20.35 -7.98 -16.00
CA GLN A 431 20.70 -8.37 -14.62
C GLN A 431 22.11 -8.96 -14.54
N SER A 432 22.51 -9.76 -15.53
CA SER A 432 23.88 -10.33 -15.57
C SER A 432 24.92 -9.24 -15.77
N ALA A 433 24.65 -8.26 -16.64
CA ALA A 433 25.57 -7.14 -16.86
C ALA A 433 25.77 -6.29 -15.60
N ILE A 434 24.70 -6.04 -14.84
CA ILE A 434 24.76 -5.33 -13.55
C ILE A 434 25.60 -6.12 -12.53
N ARG A 435 25.38 -7.44 -12.41
CA ARG A 435 26.17 -8.31 -11.51
C ARG A 435 27.64 -8.39 -11.94
N ASN A 436 27.91 -8.51 -13.24
CA ASN A 436 29.26 -8.52 -13.77
C ASN A 436 30.01 -7.19 -13.54
N ALA A 437 29.27 -6.09 -13.37
CA ALA A 437 29.80 -4.79 -12.97
C ALA A 437 30.00 -4.66 -11.43
N GLY A 438 29.72 -5.70 -10.65
CA GLY A 438 29.95 -5.75 -9.20
C GLY A 438 28.78 -5.30 -8.35
N TYR A 439 27.59 -5.07 -8.92
CA TYR A 439 26.41 -4.58 -8.19
C TYR A 439 25.37 -5.68 -7.97
N GLN A 440 24.56 -5.48 -6.93
CA GLN A 440 23.42 -6.34 -6.64
C GLN A 440 22.22 -5.94 -7.52
N VAL A 441 21.38 -6.92 -7.86
CA VAL A 441 20.14 -6.67 -8.61
C VAL A 441 19.09 -7.72 -8.32
N SER A 442 17.84 -7.27 -8.18
CA SER A 442 16.64 -8.11 -8.10
C SER A 442 15.53 -7.58 -9.01
N GLY A 443 14.43 -8.32 -9.12
CA GLY A 443 13.15 -7.81 -9.59
C GLY A 443 12.42 -7.02 -8.50
N SER A 444 11.16 -6.67 -8.78
CA SER A 444 10.22 -6.12 -7.81
C SER A 444 8.86 -6.80 -7.97
N HIS A 445 8.06 -6.85 -6.90
CA HIS A 445 6.66 -7.33 -6.96
C HIS A 445 5.73 -6.33 -7.67
N VAL A 446 6.20 -5.09 -7.90
CA VAL A 446 5.38 -3.99 -8.43
C VAL A 446 5.28 -4.02 -9.96
N ASP A 447 6.38 -4.33 -10.65
CA ASP A 447 6.45 -4.30 -12.12
C ASP A 447 7.33 -5.45 -12.64
N PRO A 448 6.88 -6.24 -13.62
CA PRO A 448 7.64 -7.37 -14.16
C PRO A 448 8.96 -6.96 -14.85
N LEU A 449 9.07 -5.72 -15.29
CA LEU A 449 10.27 -5.15 -15.93
C LEU A 449 11.09 -4.26 -14.97
N ALA A 450 10.81 -4.33 -13.67
CA ALA A 450 11.54 -3.62 -12.65
C ALA A 450 12.92 -4.23 -12.38
N LEU A 451 13.87 -3.35 -12.13
CA LEU A 451 15.24 -3.66 -11.72
C LEU A 451 15.57 -2.84 -10.49
N LYS A 452 15.56 -3.48 -9.32
CA LYS A 452 16.07 -2.91 -8.07
C LYS A 452 17.56 -3.20 -8.01
N THR A 453 18.38 -2.18 -7.78
CA THR A 453 19.84 -2.31 -7.76
C THR A 453 20.48 -1.22 -6.91
N ASP A 454 21.63 -1.50 -6.34
CA ASP A 454 22.51 -0.54 -5.68
C ASP A 454 23.46 0.16 -6.67
N ALA A 455 23.41 -0.20 -7.97
CA ALA A 455 24.17 0.47 -9.00
C ALA A 455 23.69 1.92 -9.21
N PRO A 456 24.61 2.90 -9.26
CA PRO A 456 24.24 4.27 -9.61
C PRO A 456 23.75 4.37 -11.06
N MET A 457 22.91 5.38 -11.34
CA MET A 457 22.33 5.57 -12.67
C MET A 457 23.38 5.70 -13.79
N SER A 458 24.56 6.25 -13.49
CA SER A 458 25.66 6.32 -14.45
C SER A 458 26.13 4.95 -14.93
N VAL A 459 26.24 3.97 -14.03
CA VAL A 459 26.56 2.58 -14.37
C VAL A 459 25.48 1.93 -15.22
N ILE A 460 24.22 2.17 -14.88
CA ILE A 460 23.08 1.66 -15.67
C ILE A 460 23.13 2.21 -17.11
N TRP A 461 23.39 3.52 -17.27
CA TRP A 461 23.52 4.11 -18.60
C TRP A 461 24.77 3.62 -19.34
N ASP A 462 25.89 3.39 -18.67
CA ASP A 462 27.08 2.79 -19.29
C ASP A 462 26.81 1.38 -19.82
N ILE A 463 26.10 0.56 -19.05
CA ILE A 463 25.67 -0.77 -19.52
C ILE A 463 24.77 -0.64 -20.77
N MET A 464 23.85 0.31 -20.77
CA MET A 464 22.98 0.54 -21.93
C MET A 464 23.73 1.12 -23.14
N ARG A 465 24.74 1.99 -22.94
CA ARG A 465 25.67 2.43 -24.01
C ARG A 465 26.41 1.24 -24.64
N CYS A 466 26.93 0.33 -23.81
CA CYS A 466 27.58 -0.89 -24.31
C CYS A 466 26.57 -1.78 -25.08
N TRP A 467 25.33 -1.89 -24.62
CA TRP A 467 24.29 -2.62 -25.34
C TRP A 467 24.02 -2.03 -26.72
N VAL A 468 23.88 -0.71 -26.83
CA VAL A 468 23.65 -0.02 -28.11
C VAL A 468 24.86 -0.10 -29.05
N LYS A 469 26.09 -0.12 -28.54
CA LYS A 469 27.30 -0.40 -29.39
C LYS A 469 27.22 -1.77 -30.05
N LEU A 470 26.67 -2.78 -29.36
CA LEU A 470 26.45 -4.13 -29.92
C LEU A 470 25.21 -4.21 -30.84
N HIS A 471 24.24 -3.32 -30.64
CA HIS A 471 22.96 -3.28 -31.34
C HIS A 471 22.66 -1.84 -31.80
N PRO A 472 23.34 -1.35 -32.84
CA PRO A 472 23.28 0.05 -33.25
C PRO A 472 21.88 0.55 -33.54
N VAL A 473 21.62 1.79 -33.15
CA VAL A 473 20.32 2.47 -33.36
C VAL A 473 20.47 3.60 -34.38
N LYS A 474 19.39 3.95 -35.07
CA LYS A 474 19.40 5.09 -36.00
C LYS A 474 19.50 6.39 -35.21
N HIS A 475 20.39 7.28 -35.65
CA HIS A 475 20.50 8.63 -35.08
C HIS A 475 19.21 9.41 -35.30
N ARG A 476 18.84 10.26 -34.33
CA ARG A 476 17.61 11.06 -34.37
C ARG A 476 17.93 12.52 -34.60
N PRO A 477 17.07 13.24 -35.31
CA PRO A 477 17.18 14.69 -35.38
C PRO A 477 16.83 15.32 -34.04
N GLY A 478 17.51 16.43 -33.73
CA GLY A 478 17.22 17.27 -32.56
C GLY A 478 17.86 16.83 -31.24
N ASN A 479 17.54 17.59 -30.19
CA ASN A 479 18.14 17.46 -28.84
C ASN A 479 17.39 16.40 -27.99
N HIS A 480 17.34 15.16 -28.49
CA HIS A 480 16.67 14.08 -27.78
C HIS A 480 17.56 13.51 -26.66
N PRO A 481 17.04 13.27 -25.44
CA PRO A 481 17.82 12.74 -24.31
C PRO A 481 18.68 11.52 -24.65
N GLY A 482 18.15 10.61 -25.47
CA GLY A 482 18.87 9.41 -25.93
C GLY A 482 20.13 9.71 -26.75
N ASN A 483 20.12 10.78 -27.58
CA ASN A 483 21.30 11.17 -28.35
C ASN A 483 22.41 11.67 -27.42
N VAL A 484 22.07 12.51 -26.42
CA VAL A 484 23.04 13.03 -25.45
C VAL A 484 23.63 11.90 -24.62
N ILE A 485 22.79 10.93 -24.19
CA ILE A 485 23.29 9.74 -23.49
C ILE A 485 24.26 8.94 -24.35
N LEU A 486 23.92 8.71 -25.62
CA LEU A 486 24.71 7.88 -26.53
C LEU A 486 25.96 8.60 -27.07
N SER A 487 26.05 9.93 -27.01
CA SER A 487 27.26 10.67 -27.39
C SER A 487 28.39 10.55 -26.36
N GLN A 488 28.09 10.06 -25.15
CA GLN A 488 29.07 9.85 -24.11
C GLN A 488 29.71 8.44 -24.24
N GLU A 489 31.02 8.34 -24.09
CA GLU A 489 31.69 7.05 -24.02
C GLU A 489 31.45 6.35 -22.67
N PRO A 490 31.13 5.04 -22.68
CA PRO A 490 30.96 4.30 -21.43
C PRO A 490 32.30 4.20 -20.68
N LYS A 491 32.27 4.43 -19.37
CA LYS A 491 33.40 4.32 -18.46
C LYS A 491 33.71 2.88 -18.06
N LEU A 492 32.80 1.94 -18.35
CA LEU A 492 32.97 0.51 -18.10
C LEU A 492 32.67 -0.30 -19.37
N GLN A 493 33.21 -1.53 -19.44
CA GLN A 493 32.85 -2.51 -20.45
C GLN A 493 31.89 -3.53 -19.88
N ALA A 494 30.62 -3.44 -20.29
CA ALA A 494 29.59 -4.33 -19.80
C ALA A 494 29.74 -5.75 -20.39
N LYS A 495 29.65 -6.76 -19.50
CA LYS A 495 29.65 -8.18 -19.88
C LYS A 495 28.24 -8.73 -19.74
N PHE A 496 27.60 -9.09 -20.85
CA PHE A 496 26.24 -9.62 -20.91
C PHE A 496 26.16 -11.15 -20.75
N SER A 497 27.30 -11.83 -20.55
CA SER A 497 27.37 -13.26 -20.29
C SER A 497 26.56 -13.61 -19.05
N LYS A 498 25.77 -14.68 -19.15
CA LYS A 498 24.85 -15.12 -18.09
C LYS A 498 25.59 -15.46 -16.79
N VAL A 499 25.25 -14.79 -15.71
CA VAL A 499 25.66 -15.16 -14.36
C VAL A 499 24.67 -16.18 -13.83
N LEU A 500 25.16 -17.38 -13.52
CA LEU A 500 24.37 -18.41 -12.86
C LEU A 500 24.16 -18.00 -11.41
N VAL A 501 22.96 -17.54 -11.09
CA VAL A 501 22.53 -17.36 -9.71
C VAL A 501 21.90 -18.67 -9.28
N ALA A 502 22.38 -19.25 -8.19
CA ALA A 502 21.69 -20.36 -7.54
C ALA A 502 20.29 -19.89 -7.13
N SER A 503 19.32 -20.04 -8.01
CA SER A 503 17.94 -19.72 -7.68
C SER A 503 17.42 -20.85 -6.81
N VAL A 504 17.31 -20.58 -5.52
CA VAL A 504 16.74 -21.47 -4.51
C VAL A 504 15.25 -21.68 -4.74
N THR A 505 14.63 -20.94 -5.64
CA THR A 505 13.18 -20.92 -5.78
C THR A 505 12.69 -21.59 -7.05
N ARG A 506 11.71 -22.46 -6.84
CA ARG A 506 10.92 -23.16 -7.85
C ARG A 506 10.49 -22.22 -8.99
N LYS A 507 10.25 -22.77 -10.19
CA LYS A 507 9.68 -22.12 -11.38
C LYS A 507 8.23 -21.61 -11.16
N SER A 508 7.98 -20.89 -10.07
CA SER A 508 6.65 -20.28 -9.81
C SER A 508 6.56 -18.95 -10.54
N PRO A 509 5.44 -18.64 -11.20
CA PRO A 509 5.21 -17.32 -11.80
C PRO A 509 5.33 -16.23 -10.72
N ARG A 510 5.98 -15.09 -11.05
CA ARG A 510 6.08 -13.91 -10.16
C ARG A 510 4.94 -12.94 -10.38
N PHE A 511 4.31 -12.99 -11.53
CA PHE A 511 3.15 -12.18 -11.89
C PHE A 511 2.06 -13.09 -12.42
N MET A 512 0.94 -13.11 -11.71
CA MET A 512 -0.24 -13.88 -12.11
C MET A 512 -1.22 -12.97 -12.86
N PRO A 513 -1.82 -13.42 -13.95
CA PRO A 513 -2.89 -12.68 -14.61
C PRO A 513 -4.09 -12.54 -13.68
N ASN A 514 -4.91 -11.53 -13.93
CA ASN A 514 -6.19 -11.41 -13.23
C ASN A 514 -7.12 -12.56 -13.65
N PRO A 515 -7.89 -13.12 -12.72
CA PRO A 515 -8.67 -14.34 -12.97
C PRO A 515 -9.82 -14.13 -13.98
N GLU A 516 -10.31 -12.89 -14.11
CA GLU A 516 -11.46 -12.54 -14.95
C GLU A 516 -11.23 -11.25 -15.72
N LYS A 517 -11.91 -11.07 -16.86
CA LYS A 517 -12.00 -9.78 -17.55
C LYS A 517 -12.65 -8.74 -16.63
N TYR A 518 -12.23 -7.49 -16.75
CA TYR A 518 -12.74 -6.35 -15.96
C TYR A 518 -12.53 -6.49 -14.43
N TRP A 519 -11.54 -7.28 -14.03
CA TRP A 519 -11.11 -7.37 -12.64
C TRP A 519 -10.68 -6.00 -12.11
N GLY A 520 -11.28 -5.55 -11.01
CA GLY A 520 -10.94 -4.26 -10.45
C GLY A 520 -11.98 -3.70 -9.48
N PRO A 521 -11.91 -2.40 -9.14
CA PRO A 521 -12.78 -1.76 -8.14
C PRO A 521 -14.27 -1.75 -8.52
N GLY A 522 -14.59 -1.89 -9.83
CA GLY A 522 -15.96 -1.99 -10.31
C GLY A 522 -16.58 -3.38 -10.20
N THR A 523 -15.82 -4.40 -9.81
CA THR A 523 -16.27 -5.80 -9.69
C THR A 523 -17.06 -5.96 -8.39
N LYS A 524 -18.39 -5.70 -8.45
CA LYS A 524 -19.32 -5.88 -7.34
C LYS A 524 -20.17 -7.12 -7.54
N ALA A 525 -20.50 -7.83 -6.45
CA ALA A 525 -21.47 -8.92 -6.50
C ALA A 525 -22.81 -8.39 -7.04
N GLY A 526 -23.48 -9.18 -7.88
CA GLY A 526 -24.79 -8.83 -8.46
C GLY A 526 -24.78 -7.83 -9.63
N ARG A 527 -23.63 -7.26 -10.03
CA ARG A 527 -23.53 -6.51 -11.27
C ARG A 527 -23.08 -7.42 -12.40
N HIS A 528 -24.01 -7.80 -13.30
CA HIS A 528 -23.63 -8.29 -14.62
C HIS A 528 -22.88 -7.16 -15.36
N PRO A 529 -21.77 -7.46 -16.08
CA PRO A 529 -21.15 -6.45 -16.93
C PRO A 529 -22.23 -5.95 -17.89
N LYS A 530 -22.50 -4.64 -17.91
CA LYS A 530 -23.33 -4.03 -18.94
C LYS A 530 -22.66 -4.40 -20.25
N THR A 531 -23.33 -5.21 -21.06
CA THR A 531 -22.99 -5.44 -22.46
C THR A 531 -22.94 -4.06 -23.12
N PHE A 532 -21.76 -3.62 -23.50
CA PHE A 532 -21.60 -2.49 -24.40
C PHE A 532 -22.24 -2.89 -25.70
N GLN A 533 -23.51 -2.49 -25.93
CA GLN A 533 -24.06 -2.48 -27.26
C GLN A 533 -23.23 -1.44 -28.03
N MET A 534 -22.37 -1.95 -28.92
CA MET A 534 -21.83 -1.13 -29.99
C MET A 534 -23.04 -0.68 -30.85
N ASN A 535 -23.46 0.57 -30.66
CA ASN A 535 -24.30 1.23 -31.63
C ASN A 535 -23.49 1.39 -32.92
N ASN A 536 -23.66 0.46 -33.85
CA ASN A 536 -23.37 0.70 -35.26
C ASN A 536 -24.28 1.86 -35.71
N ARG A 537 -23.74 3.05 -35.80
CA ARG A 537 -24.28 4.12 -36.62
C ARG A 537 -23.56 4.06 -37.95
N ASN A 538 -24.34 3.64 -38.98
CA ASN A 538 -24.03 3.83 -40.39
C ASN A 538 -23.73 5.30 -40.72
#